data_0e631a6ad9f213706f33d405347920a8
#
_entry.id   0e631a6ad9f213706f33d405347920a8
#
_cell.length_a   1.000
_cell.length_b   1.000
_cell.length_c   1.000
_cell.angle_alpha   90.00
_cell.angle_beta   90.00
_cell.angle_gamma   90.00
#
_symmetry.space_group_name_H-M   'P 1'
#
loop_
_entity.id
_entity.type
_entity.pdbx_description
1 polymer ?
#
loop_
_entity_poly.entity_id
_entity_poly.type
_entity_poly.pdbx_seq_one_letter_code
_entity_poly.pdbx_strand_id
1 'polypeptide(L)'
;MAHAALASGSVAVVTGGAAGIGLAAARRFAQSGLRVCIADMGTDRLARAAAELAPFAAGGADDVMSRETDVSCVEDLRRLKQAVQERFGGTDVLMNNAGIQPGSTVFGPAERWQRILDVNLWGAIHGTQVFAPEMIARGRPGLIINTGSKQGITTPPGDPAYNVSKAALKAFTEALQHELRNTPNCRIGAHLLIPGFVFTELTAKGRVEKPTGAWTPAQTVDFMMQRLEAGDFYILCPDNDVSRSLDERRILWAAGDVVENRPPLSRWHSDYTESFDAFSRQAT
;
A
#
# COMPACT_ATOMS: atom_id res chain seq x y z
N MET A 1 -12.51 11.56 -15.09
CA MET A 1 -11.35 12.46 -15.35
C MET A 1 -10.24 12.03 -14.41
N ALA A 2 -9.01 11.97 -14.89
CA ALA A 2 -7.88 11.60 -14.02
C ALA A 2 -7.80 12.51 -12.80
N HIS A 3 -7.39 11.96 -11.64
CA HIS A 3 -7.23 12.75 -10.42
C HIS A 3 -6.18 13.85 -10.64
N ALA A 4 -6.46 15.07 -10.21
CA ALA A 4 -5.62 16.24 -10.51
C ALA A 4 -4.16 16.12 -10.04
N ALA A 5 -3.89 15.33 -8.98
CA ALA A 5 -2.53 15.04 -8.53
C ALA A 5 -1.75 14.12 -9.49
N LEU A 6 -2.44 13.43 -10.40
CA LEU A 6 -1.84 12.54 -11.41
C LEU A 6 -1.64 13.24 -12.76
N ALA A 7 -1.65 14.56 -12.77
CA ALA A 7 -1.38 15.35 -13.98
C ALA A 7 0.10 15.20 -14.41
N SER A 8 0.34 15.29 -15.71
CA SER A 8 1.71 15.30 -16.25
C SER A 8 2.56 16.39 -15.59
N GLY A 9 3.81 16.06 -15.27
CA GLY A 9 4.75 16.94 -14.56
C GLY A 9 4.60 16.92 -13.02
N SER A 10 3.58 16.26 -12.46
CA SER A 10 3.51 15.99 -11.00
C SER A 10 4.64 15.06 -10.56
N VAL A 11 4.91 15.04 -9.27
CA VAL A 11 6.01 14.24 -8.68
C VAL A 11 5.44 13.15 -7.78
N ALA A 12 5.80 11.91 -8.07
CA ALA A 12 5.44 10.74 -7.27
C ALA A 12 6.66 10.19 -6.52
N VAL A 13 6.50 9.96 -5.22
CA VAL A 13 7.45 9.24 -4.36
C VAL A 13 6.84 7.90 -3.97
N VAL A 14 7.55 6.80 -4.24
CA VAL A 14 7.09 5.44 -3.96
C VAL A 14 8.11 4.72 -3.08
N THR A 15 7.74 4.40 -1.84
CA THR A 15 8.57 3.57 -0.96
C THR A 15 8.33 2.08 -1.28
N GLY A 16 9.38 1.24 -1.14
CA GLY A 16 9.34 -0.13 -1.66
C GLY A 16 9.18 -0.15 -3.18
N GLY A 17 9.78 0.87 -3.85
CA GLY A 17 9.57 1.15 -5.28
C GLY A 17 10.43 0.33 -6.22
N ALA A 18 11.36 -0.49 -5.73
CA ALA A 18 12.27 -1.27 -6.58
C ALA A 18 11.73 -2.64 -6.98
N ALA A 19 10.54 -3.04 -6.52
CA ALA A 19 9.92 -4.32 -6.88
C ALA A 19 8.40 -4.33 -6.69
N GLY A 20 7.76 -5.40 -7.15
CA GLY A 20 6.37 -5.73 -6.87
C GLY A 20 5.39 -4.61 -7.21
N ILE A 21 4.43 -4.36 -6.30
CA ILE A 21 3.40 -3.34 -6.48
C ILE A 21 4.01 -1.95 -6.59
N GLY A 22 5.06 -1.64 -5.79
CA GLY A 22 5.72 -0.34 -5.81
C GLY A 22 6.36 -0.03 -7.17
N LEU A 23 7.09 -0.97 -7.76
CA LEU A 23 7.70 -0.79 -9.08
C LEU A 23 6.64 -0.66 -10.18
N ALA A 24 5.57 -1.47 -10.12
CA ALA A 24 4.46 -1.37 -11.05
C ALA A 24 3.74 -0.01 -10.94
N ALA A 25 3.55 0.52 -9.73
CA ALA A 25 2.99 1.84 -9.50
C ALA A 25 3.91 2.94 -10.04
N ALA A 26 5.20 2.86 -9.76
CA ALA A 26 6.21 3.79 -10.28
C ALA A 26 6.19 3.82 -11.82
N ARG A 27 6.12 2.66 -12.48
CA ARG A 27 5.98 2.57 -13.94
C ARG A 27 4.69 3.23 -14.41
N ARG A 28 3.57 2.95 -13.78
CA ARG A 28 2.28 3.52 -14.18
C ARG A 28 2.25 5.04 -14.02
N PHE A 29 2.85 5.56 -12.95
CA PHE A 29 3.00 7.01 -12.75
C PHE A 29 3.89 7.64 -13.83
N ALA A 30 5.05 7.02 -14.14
CA ALA A 30 5.93 7.49 -15.22
C ALA A 30 5.20 7.51 -16.59
N GLN A 31 4.45 6.45 -16.93
CA GLN A 31 3.61 6.39 -18.13
C GLN A 31 2.53 7.46 -18.18
N SER A 32 2.06 7.92 -17.01
CA SER A 32 1.09 9.02 -16.91
C SER A 32 1.77 10.41 -16.98
N GLY A 33 3.08 10.47 -17.20
CA GLY A 33 3.86 11.69 -17.32
C GLY A 33 4.33 12.30 -16.00
N LEU A 34 4.29 11.55 -14.90
CA LEU A 34 4.82 12.01 -13.62
C LEU A 34 6.34 11.80 -13.58
N ARG A 35 7.03 12.69 -12.88
CA ARG A 35 8.40 12.45 -12.42
C ARG A 35 8.36 11.53 -11.20
N VAL A 36 9.21 10.51 -11.19
CA VAL A 36 9.09 9.43 -10.20
C VAL A 36 10.38 9.30 -9.38
N CYS A 37 10.22 9.28 -8.06
CA CYS A 37 11.27 8.89 -7.14
C CYS A 37 10.91 7.53 -6.52
N ILE A 38 11.75 6.52 -6.74
CA ILE A 38 11.66 5.22 -6.06
C ILE A 38 12.61 5.17 -4.88
N ALA A 39 12.09 4.78 -3.72
CA ALA A 39 12.85 4.60 -2.49
C ALA A 39 12.76 3.15 -2.03
N ASP A 40 13.90 2.49 -1.77
CA ASP A 40 13.96 1.08 -1.37
C ASP A 40 15.30 0.79 -0.70
N MET A 41 15.50 -0.43 -0.24
CA MET A 41 16.78 -0.94 0.26
C MET A 41 17.57 -1.61 -0.88
N GLY A 42 18.89 -1.37 -0.90
CA GLY A 42 19.83 -2.02 -1.84
C GLY A 42 20.03 -1.23 -3.14
N THR A 43 21.20 -0.64 -3.24
CA THR A 43 21.60 0.25 -4.34
C THR A 43 21.52 -0.39 -5.72
N ASP A 44 21.97 -1.64 -5.87
CA ASP A 44 21.95 -2.37 -7.16
C ASP A 44 20.51 -2.65 -7.64
N ARG A 45 19.61 -2.96 -6.71
CA ARG A 45 18.21 -3.21 -7.01
C ARG A 45 17.54 -1.91 -7.47
N LEU A 46 17.82 -0.81 -6.79
CA LEU A 46 17.33 0.52 -7.15
C LEU A 46 17.85 0.96 -8.50
N ALA A 47 19.13 0.74 -8.81
CA ALA A 47 19.72 1.09 -10.10
C ALA A 47 19.05 0.32 -11.26
N ARG A 48 18.80 -0.98 -11.10
CA ARG A 48 18.08 -1.78 -12.08
C ARG A 48 16.63 -1.29 -12.27
N ALA A 49 15.92 -1.02 -11.17
CA ALA A 49 14.56 -0.51 -11.23
C ALA A 49 14.48 0.88 -11.91
N ALA A 50 15.41 1.79 -11.61
CA ALA A 50 15.46 3.09 -12.26
C ALA A 50 15.72 2.98 -13.78
N ALA A 51 16.66 2.11 -14.19
CA ALA A 51 16.92 1.83 -15.60
C ALA A 51 15.68 1.23 -16.32
N GLU A 52 14.93 0.36 -15.64
CA GLU A 52 13.67 -0.20 -16.15
C GLU A 52 12.57 0.86 -16.31
N LEU A 53 12.53 1.87 -15.43
CA LEU A 53 11.52 2.93 -15.45
C LEU A 53 11.79 4.02 -16.49
N ALA A 54 13.05 4.32 -16.75
CA ALA A 54 13.47 5.42 -17.63
C ALA A 54 12.79 5.43 -19.02
N PRO A 55 12.60 4.29 -19.72
CA PRO A 55 11.90 4.28 -21.02
C PRO A 55 10.42 4.67 -20.95
N PHE A 56 9.81 4.67 -19.79
CA PHE A 56 8.39 5.02 -19.59
C PHE A 56 8.18 6.47 -19.16
N ALA A 57 9.23 7.14 -18.71
CA ALA A 57 9.17 8.53 -18.26
C ALA A 57 9.32 9.50 -19.42
N ALA A 58 8.58 10.60 -19.39
CA ALA A 58 8.55 11.59 -20.49
C ALA A 58 9.93 12.23 -20.74
N GLY A 59 10.69 12.55 -19.68
CA GLY A 59 12.06 13.04 -19.72
C GLY A 59 13.12 11.91 -19.62
N GLY A 60 12.74 10.66 -19.83
CA GLY A 60 13.66 9.53 -19.71
C GLY A 60 14.25 9.42 -18.30
N ALA A 61 15.56 9.18 -18.21
CA ALA A 61 16.27 9.06 -16.94
C ALA A 61 16.23 10.33 -16.07
N ASP A 62 16.02 11.49 -16.66
CA ASP A 62 15.96 12.75 -15.92
C ASP A 62 14.70 12.88 -15.06
N ASP A 63 13.63 12.22 -15.44
CA ASP A 63 12.36 12.17 -14.71
C ASP A 63 12.28 10.98 -13.74
N VAL A 64 13.36 10.18 -13.62
CA VAL A 64 13.44 9.06 -12.68
C VAL A 64 14.55 9.30 -11.68
N MET A 65 14.25 9.14 -10.40
CA MET A 65 15.18 9.21 -9.30
C MET A 65 15.09 7.92 -8.47
N SER A 66 16.22 7.41 -8.03
CA SER A 66 16.28 6.31 -7.05
C SER A 66 17.07 6.73 -5.82
N ARG A 67 16.61 6.35 -4.64
CA ARG A 67 17.26 6.67 -3.38
C ARG A 67 17.21 5.52 -2.42
N GLU A 68 18.37 5.06 -1.93
CA GLU A 68 18.41 4.08 -0.85
C GLU A 68 17.81 4.70 0.42
N THR A 69 16.82 4.01 1.01
CA THR A 69 16.01 4.53 2.10
C THR A 69 15.49 3.38 2.95
N ASP A 70 15.85 3.36 4.22
CA ASP A 70 15.18 2.53 5.22
C ASP A 70 14.00 3.31 5.80
N VAL A 71 12.76 2.88 5.48
CA VAL A 71 11.55 3.56 5.96
C VAL A 71 11.36 3.47 7.48
N SER A 72 12.01 2.54 8.16
CA SER A 72 12.03 2.46 9.63
C SER A 72 12.88 3.56 10.28
N CYS A 73 13.76 4.21 9.49
CA CYS A 73 14.60 5.30 9.93
C CYS A 73 14.02 6.65 9.45
N VAL A 74 13.51 7.45 10.37
CA VAL A 74 12.90 8.75 10.02
C VAL A 74 13.89 9.72 9.36
N GLU A 75 15.17 9.64 9.69
CA GLU A 75 16.21 10.48 9.07
C GLU A 75 16.42 10.12 7.60
N ASP A 76 16.29 8.86 7.22
CA ASP A 76 16.34 8.44 5.82
C ASP A 76 15.19 9.04 5.02
N LEU A 77 13.99 9.04 5.58
CA LEU A 77 12.81 9.66 4.97
C LEU A 77 12.98 11.20 4.85
N ARG A 78 13.58 11.86 5.83
CA ARG A 78 13.91 13.29 5.74
C ARG A 78 14.92 13.57 4.62
N ARG A 79 15.97 12.75 4.50
CA ARG A 79 16.95 12.84 3.41
C ARG A 79 16.30 12.55 2.04
N LEU A 80 15.38 11.59 1.97
CA LEU A 80 14.63 11.31 0.77
C LEU A 80 13.79 12.53 0.35
N LYS A 81 13.03 13.11 1.27
CA LYS A 81 12.21 14.30 1.01
C LYS A 81 13.07 15.46 0.51
N GLN A 82 14.18 15.74 1.18
CA GLN A 82 15.10 16.80 0.78
C GLN A 82 15.61 16.60 -0.66
N ALA A 83 16.07 15.40 -0.99
CA ALA A 83 16.56 15.08 -2.32
C ALA A 83 15.47 15.22 -3.41
N VAL A 84 14.21 14.85 -3.10
CA VAL A 84 13.07 15.05 -4.01
C VAL A 84 12.76 16.54 -4.19
N GLN A 85 12.82 17.31 -3.10
CA GLN A 85 12.63 18.76 -3.13
C GLN A 85 13.69 19.45 -4.01
N GLU A 86 14.96 19.08 -3.84
CA GLU A 86 16.08 19.66 -4.61
C GLU A 86 15.99 19.31 -6.10
N ARG A 87 15.62 18.08 -6.44
CA ARG A 87 15.59 17.62 -7.83
C ARG A 87 14.29 17.97 -8.57
N PHE A 88 13.13 17.81 -7.92
CA PHE A 88 11.82 17.91 -8.56
C PHE A 88 10.93 19.04 -8.02
N GLY A 89 11.33 19.73 -6.96
CA GLY A 89 10.61 20.87 -6.39
C GLY A 89 9.45 20.49 -5.48
N GLY A 90 9.38 19.24 -4.99
CA GLY A 90 8.39 18.76 -4.00
C GLY A 90 7.65 17.51 -4.44
N THR A 91 6.65 17.09 -3.64
CA THR A 91 5.91 15.85 -3.83
C THR A 91 4.43 16.14 -4.03
N ASP A 92 3.80 15.52 -5.03
CA ASP A 92 2.36 15.58 -5.29
C ASP A 92 1.66 14.24 -4.97
N VAL A 93 2.39 13.12 -5.12
CA VAL A 93 1.90 11.78 -4.77
C VAL A 93 2.91 11.10 -3.86
N LEU A 94 2.50 10.70 -2.67
CA LEU A 94 3.26 9.84 -1.76
C LEU A 94 2.61 8.47 -1.69
N MET A 95 3.31 7.42 -2.11
CA MET A 95 2.87 6.04 -1.92
C MET A 95 3.74 5.34 -0.89
N ASN A 96 3.21 5.20 0.33
CA ASN A 96 3.79 4.39 1.39
C ASN A 96 3.47 2.92 1.12
N ASN A 97 4.39 2.26 0.42
CA ASN A 97 4.19 0.89 -0.06
C ASN A 97 5.22 -0.10 0.50
N ALA A 98 6.34 0.36 1.03
CA ALA A 98 7.34 -0.52 1.64
C ALA A 98 6.71 -1.46 2.67
N GLY A 99 7.10 -2.73 2.63
CA GLY A 99 6.58 -3.73 3.56
C GLY A 99 7.34 -5.03 3.51
N ILE A 100 7.34 -5.74 4.64
CA ILE A 100 7.96 -7.06 4.81
C ILE A 100 6.98 -8.04 5.42
N GLN A 101 7.17 -9.33 5.13
CA GLN A 101 6.37 -10.42 5.69
C GLN A 101 7.24 -11.67 5.96
N PRO A 102 8.17 -11.60 6.92
CA PRO A 102 9.05 -12.73 7.24
C PRO A 102 8.33 -13.87 7.99
N GLY A 103 7.07 -13.68 8.34
CA GLY A 103 6.28 -14.57 9.18
C GLY A 103 6.49 -14.29 10.68
N SER A 104 5.44 -14.54 11.47
CA SER A 104 5.46 -14.37 12.91
C SER A 104 4.53 -15.35 13.61
N THR A 105 4.70 -15.51 14.93
CA THR A 105 3.77 -16.20 15.82
C THR A 105 3.51 -15.34 17.05
N VAL A 106 2.41 -15.59 17.77
CA VAL A 106 2.05 -14.82 18.98
C VAL A 106 3.14 -14.88 20.04
N PHE A 107 3.77 -16.03 20.21
CA PHE A 107 4.83 -16.27 21.18
C PHE A 107 6.24 -16.22 20.56
N GLY A 108 6.37 -15.65 19.36
CA GLY A 108 7.65 -15.51 18.67
C GLY A 108 8.51 -14.38 19.25
N PRO A 109 9.76 -14.26 18.76
CA PRO A 109 10.70 -13.23 19.25
C PRO A 109 10.15 -11.81 19.04
N ALA A 110 10.30 -10.97 20.07
CA ALA A 110 9.82 -9.57 20.07
C ALA A 110 10.49 -8.75 18.94
N GLU A 111 11.75 -9.02 18.64
CA GLU A 111 12.53 -8.33 17.59
C GLU A 111 11.91 -8.54 16.21
N ARG A 112 11.29 -9.71 15.97
CA ARG A 112 10.61 -9.97 14.69
C ARG A 112 9.32 -9.16 14.58
N TRP A 113 8.57 -9.06 15.67
CA TRP A 113 7.39 -8.19 15.77
C TRP A 113 7.77 -6.74 15.53
N GLN A 114 8.79 -6.27 16.26
CA GLN A 114 9.27 -4.89 16.16
C GLN A 114 9.65 -4.55 14.71
N ARG A 115 10.48 -5.38 14.07
CA ARG A 115 10.90 -5.16 12.68
C ARG A 115 9.73 -5.07 11.70
N ILE A 116 8.70 -5.93 11.86
CA ILE A 116 7.51 -5.89 11.02
C ILE A 116 6.74 -4.59 11.23
N LEU A 117 6.55 -4.17 12.48
CA LEU A 117 5.86 -2.93 12.82
C LEU A 117 6.63 -1.70 12.36
N ASP A 118 7.95 -1.68 12.54
CA ASP A 118 8.80 -0.56 12.14
C ASP A 118 8.73 -0.29 10.63
N VAL A 119 8.75 -1.34 9.82
CA VAL A 119 8.67 -1.18 8.36
C VAL A 119 7.22 -0.95 7.91
N ASN A 120 6.28 -1.84 8.29
CA ASN A 120 4.95 -1.88 7.69
C ASN A 120 3.99 -0.81 8.23
N LEU A 121 4.21 -0.33 9.44
CA LEU A 121 3.36 0.66 10.10
C LEU A 121 4.11 1.98 10.32
N TRP A 122 5.21 1.95 11.09
CA TRP A 122 5.96 3.17 11.39
C TRP A 122 6.57 3.80 10.14
N GLY A 123 7.01 3.01 9.18
CA GLY A 123 7.48 3.52 7.89
C GLY A 123 6.44 4.37 7.16
N ALA A 124 5.17 3.95 7.16
CA ALA A 124 4.09 4.72 6.55
C ALA A 124 3.68 5.95 7.39
N ILE A 125 3.68 5.83 8.73
CA ILE A 125 3.43 6.96 9.65
C ILE A 125 4.52 8.02 9.47
N HIS A 126 5.79 7.64 9.56
CA HIS A 126 6.93 8.53 9.38
C HIS A 126 6.95 9.16 7.98
N GLY A 127 6.70 8.36 6.93
CA GLY A 127 6.58 8.87 5.57
C GLY A 127 5.51 9.96 5.47
N THR A 128 4.34 9.70 6.02
CA THR A 128 3.26 10.69 6.07
C THR A 128 3.66 11.94 6.84
N GLN A 129 4.21 11.80 8.06
CA GLN A 129 4.62 12.93 8.91
C GLN A 129 5.74 13.78 8.30
N VAL A 130 6.64 13.17 7.53
CA VAL A 130 7.74 13.88 6.85
C VAL A 130 7.27 14.62 5.61
N PHE A 131 6.39 14.04 4.80
CA PHE A 131 6.00 14.60 3.51
C PHE A 131 4.73 15.45 3.56
N ALA A 132 3.70 15.04 4.31
CA ALA A 132 2.38 15.70 4.27
C ALA A 132 2.40 17.20 4.64
N PRO A 133 3.18 17.67 5.63
CA PRO A 133 3.19 19.09 5.97
C PRO A 133 3.58 19.99 4.79
N GLU A 134 4.58 19.59 4.01
CA GLU A 134 4.98 20.34 2.82
C GLU A 134 3.95 20.22 1.70
N MET A 135 3.44 19.02 1.46
CA MET A 135 2.39 18.80 0.47
C MET A 135 1.17 19.70 0.76
N ILE A 136 0.75 19.82 2.04
CA ILE A 136 -0.34 20.70 2.46
C ILE A 136 0.03 22.17 2.21
N ALA A 137 1.22 22.59 2.64
CA ALA A 137 1.68 23.99 2.52
C ALA A 137 1.75 24.46 1.07
N ARG A 138 2.03 23.56 0.11
CA ARG A 138 2.04 23.87 -1.33
C ARG A 138 0.65 24.17 -1.89
N GLY A 139 -0.43 23.79 -1.23
CA GLY A 139 -1.82 24.05 -1.65
C GLY A 139 -2.22 23.41 -3.01
N ARG A 140 -1.41 22.47 -3.51
CA ARG A 140 -1.68 21.74 -4.76
C ARG A 140 -2.51 20.48 -4.50
N PRO A 141 -3.25 19.97 -5.50
CA PRO A 141 -3.84 18.65 -5.40
C PRO A 141 -2.78 17.60 -5.10
N GLY A 142 -3.02 16.73 -4.14
CA GLY A 142 -2.09 15.69 -3.74
C GLY A 142 -2.77 14.38 -3.36
N LEU A 143 -2.01 13.31 -3.36
CA LEU A 143 -2.43 11.98 -2.95
C LEU A 143 -1.43 11.37 -1.96
N ILE A 144 -1.95 10.76 -0.89
CA ILE A 144 -1.19 9.87 -0.02
C ILE A 144 -1.85 8.48 -0.13
N ILE A 145 -1.11 7.51 -0.62
CA ILE A 145 -1.60 6.14 -0.81
C ILE A 145 -0.84 5.21 0.14
N ASN A 146 -1.56 4.60 1.07
CA ASN A 146 -0.99 3.62 1.99
C ASN A 146 -1.36 2.20 1.54
N THR A 147 -0.35 1.33 1.38
CA THR A 147 -0.56 -0.06 0.96
C THR A 147 -0.88 -0.94 2.16
N GLY A 148 -2.16 -1.18 2.37
CA GLY A 148 -2.72 -2.11 3.34
C GLY A 148 -2.64 -3.57 2.89
N SER A 149 -3.62 -4.37 3.31
CA SER A 149 -3.83 -5.77 2.91
C SER A 149 -5.21 -6.22 3.36
N LYS A 150 -5.83 -7.20 2.68
CA LYS A 150 -7.00 -7.92 3.19
C LYS A 150 -6.74 -8.55 4.57
N GLN A 151 -5.48 -8.93 4.85
CA GLN A 151 -5.06 -9.45 6.15
C GLN A 151 -5.17 -8.43 7.29
N GLY A 152 -5.16 -7.13 6.99
CA GLY A 152 -5.42 -6.08 7.98
C GLY A 152 -6.90 -5.88 8.31
N ILE A 153 -7.82 -6.60 7.65
CA ILE A 153 -9.26 -6.51 7.87
C ILE A 153 -9.81 -7.80 8.47
N THR A 154 -9.51 -8.94 7.85
CA THR A 154 -10.04 -10.25 8.27
C THR A 154 -9.07 -11.05 9.12
N THR A 155 -7.87 -10.58 9.31
CA THR A 155 -6.82 -11.08 10.23
C THR A 155 -6.65 -12.60 10.24
N PRO A 156 -6.40 -13.28 9.08
CA PRO A 156 -6.32 -14.73 9.02
C PRO A 156 -5.22 -15.28 9.94
N PRO A 157 -5.36 -16.50 10.48
CA PRO A 157 -4.30 -17.15 11.26
C PRO A 157 -2.99 -17.28 10.46
N GLY A 158 -1.85 -17.30 11.16
CA GLY A 158 -0.55 -17.66 10.60
C GLY A 158 0.52 -16.56 10.61
N ASP A 159 0.15 -15.27 10.64
CA ASP A 159 1.12 -14.17 10.72
C ASP A 159 0.56 -12.96 11.50
N PRO A 160 0.48 -13.07 12.83
CA PRO A 160 -0.20 -12.05 13.65
C PRO A 160 0.48 -10.68 13.61
N ALA A 161 1.80 -10.58 13.56
CA ALA A 161 2.46 -9.28 13.51
C ALA A 161 2.19 -8.54 12.19
N TYR A 162 2.14 -9.26 11.07
CA TYR A 162 1.74 -8.68 9.80
C TYR A 162 0.28 -8.20 9.83
N ASN A 163 -0.64 -9.04 10.35
CA ASN A 163 -2.04 -8.67 10.50
C ASN A 163 -2.21 -7.40 11.34
N VAL A 164 -1.55 -7.33 12.51
CA VAL A 164 -1.56 -6.16 13.40
C VAL A 164 -1.03 -4.92 12.66
N SER A 165 0.10 -5.04 11.95
CA SER A 165 0.68 -3.91 11.21
C SER A 165 -0.29 -3.35 10.17
N LYS A 166 -0.99 -4.22 9.43
CA LYS A 166 -1.92 -3.80 8.36
C LYS A 166 -3.28 -3.34 8.90
N ALA A 167 -3.74 -3.88 10.04
CA ALA A 167 -4.93 -3.38 10.74
C ALA A 167 -4.68 -1.98 11.33
N ALA A 168 -3.53 -1.75 11.96
CA ALA A 168 -3.14 -0.45 12.47
C ALA A 168 -2.95 0.57 11.33
N LEU A 169 -2.36 0.17 10.19
CA LEU A 169 -2.22 1.03 9.02
C LEU A 169 -3.57 1.45 8.44
N LYS A 170 -4.58 0.56 8.45
CA LYS A 170 -5.95 0.92 8.08
C LYS A 170 -6.48 2.03 8.99
N ALA A 171 -6.44 1.83 10.31
CA ALA A 171 -6.92 2.82 11.28
C ALA A 171 -6.17 4.16 11.15
N PHE A 172 -4.85 4.13 10.96
CA PHE A 172 -4.05 5.34 10.70
C PHE A 172 -4.47 6.05 9.42
N THR A 173 -4.73 5.32 8.33
CA THR A 173 -5.13 5.95 7.06
C THR A 173 -6.52 6.58 7.14
N GLU A 174 -7.44 5.98 7.90
CA GLU A 174 -8.77 6.54 8.18
C GLU A 174 -8.66 7.85 8.97
N ALA A 175 -7.85 7.87 10.04
CA ALA A 175 -7.58 9.07 10.82
C ALA A 175 -6.92 10.17 9.96
N LEU A 176 -5.93 9.81 9.14
CA LEU A 176 -5.27 10.73 8.21
C LEU A 176 -6.27 11.37 7.25
N GLN A 177 -7.12 10.60 6.59
CA GLN A 177 -8.12 11.15 5.67
C GLN A 177 -9.11 12.05 6.40
N HIS A 178 -9.48 11.72 7.63
CA HIS A 178 -10.33 12.56 8.45
C HIS A 178 -9.67 13.92 8.73
N GLU A 179 -8.40 13.94 9.14
CA GLU A 179 -7.65 15.16 9.42
C GLU A 179 -7.46 16.01 8.15
N LEU A 180 -7.03 15.41 7.05
CA LEU A 180 -6.82 16.12 5.78
C LEU A 180 -8.11 16.79 5.31
N ARG A 181 -9.25 16.10 5.39
CA ARG A 181 -10.57 16.64 5.00
C ARG A 181 -11.00 17.83 5.86
N ASN A 182 -10.57 17.88 7.13
CA ASN A 182 -10.90 18.95 8.07
C ASN A 182 -9.82 20.05 8.16
N THR A 183 -8.72 19.89 7.44
CA THR A 183 -7.65 20.91 7.38
C THR A 183 -8.03 22.00 6.38
N PRO A 184 -8.09 23.29 6.79
CA PRO A 184 -8.46 24.37 5.89
C PRO A 184 -7.54 24.43 4.65
N ASN A 185 -8.15 24.62 3.48
CA ASN A 185 -7.47 24.71 2.18
C ASN A 185 -6.61 23.49 1.79
N CYS A 186 -6.71 22.36 2.51
CA CYS A 186 -6.03 21.14 2.13
C CYS A 186 -6.69 20.55 0.89
N ARG A 187 -5.86 20.21 -0.10
CA ARG A 187 -6.27 19.58 -1.37
C ARG A 187 -5.68 18.19 -1.53
N ILE A 188 -5.30 17.55 -0.43
CA ILE A 188 -4.71 16.22 -0.40
C ILE A 188 -5.74 15.21 0.05
N GLY A 189 -5.86 14.10 -0.68
CA GLY A 189 -6.61 12.92 -0.27
C GLY A 189 -5.70 11.80 0.20
N ALA A 190 -6.12 11.08 1.24
CA ALA A 190 -5.51 9.81 1.61
C ALA A 190 -6.37 8.63 1.14
N HIS A 191 -5.72 7.56 0.71
CA HIS A 191 -6.36 6.36 0.17
C HIS A 191 -5.69 5.10 0.73
N LEU A 192 -6.48 4.08 1.00
CA LEU A 192 -5.99 2.78 1.46
C LEU A 192 -6.10 1.77 0.32
N LEU A 193 -4.95 1.40 -0.26
CA LEU A 193 -4.85 0.29 -1.20
C LEU A 193 -4.88 -1.03 -0.41
N ILE A 194 -5.81 -1.91 -0.73
CA ILE A 194 -6.05 -3.18 -0.01
C ILE A 194 -5.88 -4.35 -1.00
N PRO A 195 -4.64 -4.77 -1.29
CA PRO A 195 -4.40 -5.88 -2.19
C PRO A 195 -4.93 -7.21 -1.62
N GLY A 196 -5.41 -8.06 -2.54
CA GLY A 196 -5.60 -9.48 -2.30
C GLY A 196 -4.31 -10.27 -2.49
N PHE A 197 -4.39 -11.46 -3.08
CA PHE A 197 -3.21 -12.24 -3.41
C PHE A 197 -2.54 -11.70 -4.68
N VAL A 198 -1.43 -11.00 -4.51
CA VAL A 198 -0.59 -10.48 -5.61
C VAL A 198 0.73 -11.22 -5.62
N PHE A 199 1.12 -11.75 -6.78
CA PHE A 199 2.38 -12.47 -6.92
C PHE A 199 3.55 -11.48 -7.03
N THR A 200 4.32 -11.37 -5.96
CA THR A 200 5.50 -10.53 -5.81
C THR A 200 6.61 -11.33 -5.12
N GLU A 201 7.82 -10.81 -5.05
CA GLU A 201 8.89 -11.43 -4.27
C GLU A 201 8.47 -11.70 -2.80
N LEU A 202 7.70 -10.77 -2.21
CA LEU A 202 7.18 -10.89 -0.84
C LEU A 202 6.28 -12.12 -0.66
N THR A 203 5.44 -12.42 -1.66
CA THR A 203 4.41 -13.47 -1.57
C THR A 203 4.80 -14.76 -2.28
N ALA A 204 5.84 -14.73 -3.10
CA ALA A 204 6.29 -15.89 -3.87
C ALA A 204 6.76 -17.04 -2.98
N LYS A 205 7.38 -16.75 -1.83
CA LYS A 205 7.88 -17.77 -0.88
C LYS A 205 8.66 -18.88 -1.60
N GLY A 206 9.57 -18.48 -2.52
CA GLY A 206 10.38 -19.38 -3.32
C GLY A 206 9.73 -19.95 -4.58
N ARG A 207 8.46 -19.67 -4.85
CA ARG A 207 7.80 -20.05 -6.10
C ARG A 207 8.32 -19.21 -7.26
N VAL A 208 8.59 -19.85 -8.39
CA VAL A 208 9.00 -19.18 -9.63
C VAL A 208 7.77 -18.81 -10.47
N GLU A 209 6.78 -19.69 -10.51
CA GLU A 209 5.57 -19.49 -11.32
C GLU A 209 4.47 -18.81 -10.51
N LYS A 210 3.78 -17.88 -11.18
CA LYS A 210 2.64 -17.18 -10.60
C LYS A 210 1.45 -18.15 -10.47
N PRO A 211 0.90 -18.36 -9.24
CA PRO A 211 -0.33 -19.12 -9.06
C PRO A 211 -1.50 -18.51 -9.85
N THR A 212 -2.41 -19.36 -10.32
CA THR A 212 -3.58 -18.92 -11.09
C THR A 212 -4.47 -17.94 -10.33
N GLY A 213 -4.62 -18.14 -9.02
CA GLY A 213 -5.42 -17.29 -8.13
C GLY A 213 -4.80 -15.90 -7.86
N ALA A 214 -3.50 -15.72 -8.11
CA ALA A 214 -2.83 -14.46 -7.83
C ALA A 214 -3.00 -13.44 -8.97
N TRP A 215 -3.17 -12.17 -8.62
CA TRP A 215 -2.97 -11.06 -9.55
C TRP A 215 -1.49 -10.76 -9.76
N THR A 216 -1.19 -10.09 -10.87
CA THR A 216 0.11 -9.45 -11.08
C THR A 216 0.14 -8.08 -10.38
N PRO A 217 1.32 -7.53 -10.07
CA PRO A 217 1.45 -6.15 -9.62
C PRO A 217 0.78 -5.13 -10.55
N ALA A 218 0.90 -5.32 -11.87
CA ALA A 218 0.28 -4.44 -12.87
C ALA A 218 -1.25 -4.42 -12.76
N GLN A 219 -1.90 -5.59 -12.65
CA GLN A 219 -3.36 -5.67 -12.46
C GLN A 219 -3.81 -4.93 -11.20
N THR A 220 -3.05 -5.06 -10.10
CA THR A 220 -3.34 -4.34 -8.85
C THR A 220 -3.25 -2.83 -9.02
N VAL A 221 -2.23 -2.36 -9.74
CA VAL A 221 -2.02 -0.92 -9.99
C VAL A 221 -3.05 -0.36 -10.97
N ASP A 222 -3.38 -1.07 -12.03
CA ASP A 222 -4.43 -0.64 -12.97
C ASP A 222 -5.79 -0.50 -12.26
N PHE A 223 -6.11 -1.45 -11.38
CA PHE A 223 -7.30 -1.36 -10.54
C PHE A 223 -7.21 -0.17 -9.57
N MET A 224 -6.07 0.05 -8.92
CA MET A 224 -5.84 1.21 -8.06
C MET A 224 -6.10 2.52 -8.81
N MET A 225 -5.56 2.69 -10.00
CA MET A 225 -5.74 3.91 -10.78
C MET A 225 -7.21 4.17 -11.12
N GLN A 226 -7.95 3.14 -11.54
CA GLN A 226 -9.39 3.25 -11.80
C GLN A 226 -10.19 3.67 -10.56
N ARG A 227 -9.83 3.13 -9.38
CA ARG A 227 -10.53 3.44 -8.12
C ARG A 227 -10.16 4.83 -7.59
N LEU A 228 -8.91 5.28 -7.78
CA LEU A 228 -8.51 6.65 -7.48
C LEU A 228 -9.27 7.67 -8.35
N GLU A 229 -9.47 7.38 -9.62
CA GLU A 229 -10.30 8.22 -10.52
C GLU A 229 -11.77 8.27 -10.08
N ALA A 230 -12.29 7.19 -9.51
CA ALA A 230 -13.63 7.13 -8.92
C ALA A 230 -13.74 7.82 -7.56
N GLY A 231 -12.62 8.19 -6.93
CA GLY A 231 -12.58 8.81 -5.61
C GLY A 231 -12.71 7.84 -4.44
N ASP A 232 -12.49 6.54 -4.67
CA ASP A 232 -12.62 5.53 -3.61
C ASP A 232 -11.51 5.67 -2.57
N PHE A 233 -11.90 5.75 -1.30
CA PHE A 233 -10.95 5.71 -0.18
C PHE A 233 -10.41 4.29 0.06
N TYR A 234 -11.32 3.30 0.14
CA TYR A 234 -10.96 1.89 0.29
C TYR A 234 -10.83 1.22 -1.09
N ILE A 235 -9.60 1.05 -1.54
CA ILE A 235 -9.31 0.39 -2.81
C ILE A 235 -9.15 -1.12 -2.55
N LEU A 236 -10.28 -1.81 -2.31
CA LEU A 236 -10.31 -3.24 -2.03
C LEU A 236 -10.19 -4.02 -3.34
N CYS A 237 -8.98 -4.53 -3.60
CA CYS A 237 -8.68 -5.27 -4.80
C CYS A 237 -9.23 -6.71 -4.71
N PRO A 238 -10.00 -7.18 -5.68
CA PRO A 238 -10.25 -8.61 -5.83
C PRO A 238 -8.95 -9.34 -6.19
N ASP A 239 -9.03 -10.65 -6.30
CA ASP A 239 -8.03 -11.48 -6.96
C ASP A 239 -8.75 -12.56 -7.78
N ASN A 240 -8.01 -13.45 -8.46
CA ASN A 240 -8.65 -14.40 -9.37
C ASN A 240 -9.52 -15.45 -8.65
N ASP A 241 -9.21 -15.76 -7.39
CA ASP A 241 -9.94 -16.74 -6.57
C ASP A 241 -11.01 -16.08 -5.68
N VAL A 242 -10.89 -14.77 -5.43
CA VAL A 242 -11.73 -14.07 -4.46
C VAL A 242 -12.38 -12.85 -5.11
N SER A 243 -13.65 -12.97 -5.42
CA SER A 243 -14.45 -11.88 -5.95
C SER A 243 -14.65 -10.76 -4.91
N ARG A 244 -15.05 -9.58 -5.37
CA ARG A 244 -15.40 -8.45 -4.50
C ARG A 244 -16.54 -8.82 -3.53
N SER A 245 -17.57 -9.50 -4.00
CA SER A 245 -18.70 -9.93 -3.16
C SER A 245 -18.28 -10.91 -2.06
N LEU A 246 -17.37 -11.83 -2.37
CA LEU A 246 -16.84 -12.75 -1.36
C LEU A 246 -15.99 -12.01 -0.31
N ASP A 247 -15.20 -11.01 -0.71
CA ASP A 247 -14.48 -10.16 0.25
C ASP A 247 -15.44 -9.41 1.18
N GLU A 248 -16.50 -8.85 0.65
CA GLU A 248 -17.54 -8.16 1.43
C GLU A 248 -18.17 -9.10 2.46
N ARG A 249 -18.50 -10.32 2.07
CA ARG A 249 -19.00 -11.33 3.00
C ARG A 249 -18.01 -11.68 4.09
N ARG A 250 -16.72 -11.84 3.73
CA ARG A 250 -15.65 -12.11 4.70
C ARG A 250 -15.48 -10.97 5.72
N ILE A 251 -15.59 -9.74 5.27
CA ILE A 251 -15.52 -8.55 6.13
C ILE A 251 -16.72 -8.49 7.07
N LEU A 252 -17.94 -8.67 6.55
CA LEU A 252 -19.15 -8.68 7.36
C LEU A 252 -19.16 -9.83 8.38
N TRP A 253 -18.67 -11.01 8.00
CA TRP A 253 -18.53 -12.13 8.91
C TRP A 253 -17.58 -11.80 10.07
N ALA A 254 -16.39 -11.26 9.77
CA ALA A 254 -15.42 -10.89 10.79
C ALA A 254 -15.94 -9.77 11.74
N ALA A 255 -16.68 -8.80 11.22
CA ALA A 255 -17.39 -7.81 12.04
C ALA A 255 -18.46 -8.46 12.92
N GLY A 256 -19.17 -9.46 12.41
CA GLY A 256 -20.17 -10.24 13.12
C GLY A 256 -19.60 -11.02 14.32
N ASP A 257 -18.32 -11.41 14.29
CA ASP A 257 -17.69 -12.03 15.47
C ASP A 257 -17.74 -11.12 16.68
N VAL A 258 -17.53 -9.81 16.47
CA VAL A 258 -17.62 -8.80 17.53
C VAL A 258 -19.07 -8.52 17.94
N VAL A 259 -19.96 -8.35 16.96
CA VAL A 259 -21.36 -7.97 17.21
C VAL A 259 -22.14 -9.07 17.93
N GLU A 260 -21.91 -10.32 17.56
CA GLU A 260 -22.62 -11.48 18.07
C GLU A 260 -21.85 -12.20 19.19
N ASN A 261 -20.66 -11.70 19.56
CA ASN A 261 -19.75 -12.31 20.52
C ASN A 261 -19.43 -13.79 20.17
N ARG A 262 -19.23 -14.08 18.88
CA ARG A 262 -18.73 -15.39 18.43
C ARG A 262 -17.26 -15.59 18.85
N PRO A 263 -16.73 -16.81 18.86
CA PRO A 263 -15.30 -17.04 19.05
C PRO A 263 -14.46 -16.21 18.06
N PRO A 264 -13.35 -15.59 18.51
CA PRO A 264 -12.51 -14.81 17.61
C PRO A 264 -12.06 -15.65 16.42
N LEU A 265 -12.04 -15.05 15.22
CA LEU A 265 -11.65 -15.72 14.00
C LEU A 265 -12.53 -16.94 13.67
N SER A 266 -13.84 -16.84 13.96
CA SER A 266 -14.80 -17.93 13.83
C SER A 266 -14.81 -18.55 12.44
N ARG A 267 -14.49 -17.80 11.39
CA ARG A 267 -14.34 -18.28 10.01
C ARG A 267 -13.38 -19.49 9.90
N TRP A 268 -12.38 -19.57 10.77
CA TRP A 268 -11.39 -20.67 10.80
C TRP A 268 -11.62 -21.66 11.94
N HIS A 269 -12.76 -21.54 12.65
CA HIS A 269 -13.17 -22.46 13.69
C HIS A 269 -14.06 -23.56 13.08
N SER A 270 -13.79 -24.83 13.40
CA SER A 270 -14.50 -25.98 12.82
C SER A 270 -16.02 -25.89 12.94
N ASP A 271 -16.52 -25.42 14.10
CA ASP A 271 -17.96 -25.35 14.38
C ASP A 271 -18.71 -24.30 13.56
N TYR A 272 -17.97 -23.42 12.87
CA TYR A 272 -18.55 -22.34 12.06
C TYR A 272 -18.35 -22.52 10.55
N THR A 273 -17.72 -23.61 10.12
CA THR A 273 -17.43 -23.86 8.71
C THR A 273 -18.71 -23.85 7.85
N GLU A 274 -19.71 -24.65 8.24
CA GLU A 274 -20.99 -24.73 7.51
C GLU A 274 -21.75 -23.40 7.52
N SER A 275 -21.79 -22.73 8.69
CA SER A 275 -22.46 -21.44 8.84
C SER A 275 -21.79 -20.35 8.00
N PHE A 276 -20.45 -20.30 7.97
CA PHE A 276 -19.72 -19.37 7.11
C PHE A 276 -19.94 -19.67 5.63
N ASP A 277 -19.93 -20.94 5.22
CA ASP A 277 -20.18 -21.34 3.84
C ASP A 277 -21.60 -20.96 3.38
N ALA A 278 -22.61 -21.17 4.24
CA ALA A 278 -23.96 -20.72 3.98
C ALA A 278 -24.07 -19.21 3.85
N PHE A 279 -23.43 -18.45 4.77
CA PHE A 279 -23.39 -17.00 4.74
C PHE A 279 -22.66 -16.46 3.49
N SER A 280 -21.56 -17.07 3.10
CA SER A 280 -20.75 -16.63 1.95
C SER A 280 -21.45 -16.82 0.59
N ARG A 281 -22.39 -17.77 0.49
CA ARG A 281 -23.19 -18.08 -0.72
C ARG A 281 -24.45 -17.22 -0.88
N GLN A 282 -24.90 -16.54 0.16
CA GLN A 282 -26.08 -15.66 0.07
C GLN A 282 -25.78 -14.51 -0.91
N ALA A 283 -26.64 -14.31 -1.89
CA ALA A 283 -26.56 -13.16 -2.78
C ALA A 283 -26.73 -11.85 -1.98
N THR A 284 -25.92 -10.84 -2.29
CA THR A 284 -26.10 -9.47 -1.79
C THR A 284 -27.27 -8.80 -2.46
#